data_c93cd0e2e52435d33d646734bcd13760
#
_entry.id   c93cd0e2e52435d33d646734bcd13760
#
_cell.length_a   1.000
_cell.length_b   1.000
_cell.length_c   1.000
_cell.angle_alpha   90.00
_cell.angle_beta   90.00
_cell.angle_gamma   90.00
#
_symmetry.space_group_name_H-M   'P 1'
#
loop_
_entity.id
_entity.type
_entity.pdbx_description
1 polymer ?
#
loop_
_entity_poly.entity_id
_entity_poly.type
_entity_poly.pdbx_seq_one_letter_code
_entity_poly.pdbx_strand_id
1 'polypeptide(L)'
;MEYAEPDFDPPYRVLVLVAATDGWYGASREEREAATDELGAILREAEDGGARMLASFDDDLFLTGQPAPLPYTIFVLYDVDDLAVVVRLVHRLRTSEVARYLRLEARVGRPLFVLDG
;
A
#
# COMPACT_ATOMS: atom_id res chain seq x y z
N MET A 1 -15.61 12.00 8.04
CA MET A 1 -14.51 12.89 7.63
C MET A 1 -14.68 13.25 6.16
N GLU A 2 -14.72 14.51 5.89
CA GLU A 2 -14.78 14.97 4.51
C GLU A 2 -13.41 14.85 3.85
N TYR A 3 -13.42 14.33 2.64
CA TYR A 3 -12.23 14.27 1.82
C TYR A 3 -12.15 15.54 0.96
N ALA A 4 -11.04 16.26 1.07
CA ALA A 4 -10.76 17.41 0.23
C ALA A 4 -9.70 17.05 -0.80
N GLU A 5 -9.98 17.30 -2.08
CA GLU A 5 -9.00 17.10 -3.12
C GLU A 5 -7.81 18.03 -2.93
N PRO A 6 -6.59 17.53 -3.05
CA PRO A 6 -5.42 18.38 -2.99
C PRO A 6 -5.34 19.30 -4.20
N ASP A 7 -4.77 20.49 -3.99
CA ASP A 7 -4.53 21.48 -5.05
C ASP A 7 -3.27 21.09 -5.82
N PHE A 8 -3.37 20.03 -6.61
CA PHE A 8 -2.26 19.49 -7.38
C PHE A 8 -2.80 18.67 -8.56
N ASP A 9 -2.21 18.86 -9.73
CA ASP A 9 -2.62 18.13 -10.93
C ASP A 9 -2.08 16.69 -10.93
N PRO A 10 -2.88 15.72 -11.39
CA PRO A 10 -2.41 14.35 -11.54
C PRO A 10 -1.27 14.25 -12.57
N PRO A 11 -0.47 13.17 -12.55
CA PRO A 11 -0.69 11.99 -11.71
C PRO A 11 -0.23 12.21 -10.29
N TYR A 12 -0.90 11.54 -9.36
CA TYR A 12 -0.48 11.48 -7.97
C TYR A 12 0.40 10.27 -7.75
N ARG A 13 1.45 10.45 -6.94
CA ARG A 13 2.33 9.35 -6.59
C ARG A 13 1.89 8.74 -5.26
N VAL A 14 1.72 7.43 -5.23
CA VAL A 14 1.16 6.73 -4.07
C VAL A 14 2.13 5.67 -3.59
N LEU A 15 2.54 5.78 -2.35
CA LEU A 15 3.33 4.74 -1.70
C LEU A 15 2.41 3.92 -0.80
N VAL A 16 2.24 2.65 -1.13
CA VAL A 16 1.49 1.71 -0.32
C VAL A 16 2.48 0.93 0.53
N LEU A 17 2.26 0.95 1.84
CA LEU A 17 3.10 0.27 2.82
C LEU A 17 2.29 -0.80 3.51
N VAL A 18 2.85 -2.00 3.64
CA VAL A 18 2.17 -3.13 4.27
C VAL A 18 3.03 -3.68 5.40
N ALA A 19 2.40 -3.97 6.53
CA ALA A 19 3.05 -4.57 7.69
C ALA A 19 2.22 -5.73 8.23
N ALA A 20 2.89 -6.69 8.85
CA ALA A 20 2.23 -7.78 9.54
C ALA A 20 1.63 -7.30 10.86
N THR A 21 0.46 -7.85 11.21
CA THR A 21 -0.18 -7.65 12.51
C THR A 21 0.14 -8.81 13.44
N ASP A 22 -0.29 -8.72 14.71
CA ASP A 22 -0.20 -9.84 15.63
C ASP A 22 -0.95 -11.07 15.09
N GLY A 23 -2.04 -10.85 14.36
CA GLY A 23 -2.80 -11.92 13.72
C GLY A 23 -1.97 -12.72 12.72
N TRP A 24 -1.05 -12.07 12.01
CA TRP A 24 -0.14 -12.75 11.09
C TRP A 24 0.78 -13.72 11.84
N TYR A 25 1.37 -13.26 12.93
CA TYR A 25 2.33 -14.08 13.69
C TYR A 25 1.64 -15.25 14.37
N GLY A 26 0.37 -15.13 14.72
CA GLY A 26 -0.42 -16.22 15.29
C GLY A 26 -1.11 -17.10 14.26
N ALA A 27 -0.99 -16.80 12.98
CA ALA A 27 -1.71 -17.49 11.92
C ALA A 27 -1.01 -18.79 11.50
N SER A 28 -1.78 -19.72 10.97
CA SER A 28 -1.26 -20.91 10.33
C SER A 28 -0.63 -20.55 8.99
N ARG A 29 0.16 -21.47 8.45
CA ARG A 29 0.72 -21.31 7.11
C ARG A 29 -0.36 -21.11 6.05
N GLU A 30 -1.45 -21.87 6.14
CA GLU A 30 -2.56 -21.79 5.20
C GLU A 30 -3.23 -20.43 5.28
N GLU A 31 -3.43 -19.90 6.49
CA GLU A 31 -4.01 -18.57 6.68
C GLU A 31 -3.13 -17.47 6.10
N ARG A 32 -1.81 -17.58 6.28
CA ARG A 32 -0.85 -16.63 5.72
C ARG A 32 -0.83 -16.65 4.20
N GLU A 33 -0.87 -17.84 3.61
CA GLU A 33 -0.93 -17.99 2.15
C GLU A 33 -2.22 -17.36 1.59
N ALA A 34 -3.36 -17.63 2.24
CA ALA A 34 -4.63 -17.04 1.83
C ALA A 34 -4.61 -15.51 1.94
N ALA A 35 -4.03 -14.97 3.01
CA ALA A 35 -3.91 -13.53 3.20
C ALA A 35 -3.02 -12.90 2.12
N THR A 36 -1.91 -13.54 1.79
CA THR A 36 -0.99 -13.08 0.75
C THR A 36 -1.65 -13.07 -0.62
N ASP A 37 -2.38 -14.14 -0.94
CA ASP A 37 -3.11 -14.24 -2.22
C ASP A 37 -4.18 -13.16 -2.31
N GLU A 38 -4.91 -12.92 -1.23
CA GLU A 38 -5.95 -11.89 -1.20
C GLU A 38 -5.34 -10.49 -1.32
N LEU A 39 -4.20 -10.24 -0.67
CA LEU A 39 -3.49 -8.96 -0.82
C LEU A 39 -3.12 -8.74 -2.30
N GLY A 40 -2.59 -9.77 -2.95
CA GLY A 40 -2.26 -9.70 -4.38
C GLY A 40 -3.49 -9.38 -5.22
N ALA A 41 -4.64 -9.99 -4.92
CA ALA A 41 -5.88 -9.71 -5.63
C ALA A 41 -6.33 -8.26 -5.44
N ILE A 42 -6.24 -7.74 -4.20
CA ILE A 42 -6.59 -6.36 -3.88
C ILE A 42 -5.71 -5.37 -4.65
N LEU A 43 -4.42 -5.63 -4.71
CA LEU A 43 -3.48 -4.76 -5.44
C LEU A 43 -3.76 -4.80 -6.95
N ARG A 44 -4.11 -5.96 -7.50
CA ARG A 44 -4.50 -6.06 -8.91
C ARG A 44 -5.81 -5.35 -9.21
N GLU A 45 -6.78 -5.38 -8.28
CA GLU A 45 -8.01 -4.60 -8.41
C GLU A 45 -7.70 -3.10 -8.51
N ALA A 46 -6.71 -2.61 -7.76
CA ALA A 46 -6.29 -1.22 -7.85
C ALA A 46 -5.72 -0.91 -9.24
N GLU A 47 -4.94 -1.81 -9.81
CA GLU A 47 -4.41 -1.65 -11.17
C GLU A 47 -5.55 -1.64 -12.20
N ASP A 48 -6.51 -2.53 -12.07
CA ASP A 48 -7.68 -2.57 -12.97
C ASP A 48 -8.50 -1.30 -12.86
N GLY A 49 -8.49 -0.66 -11.69
CA GLY A 49 -9.19 0.61 -11.44
C GLY A 49 -8.41 1.85 -11.87
N GLY A 50 -7.20 1.68 -12.40
CA GLY A 50 -6.43 2.78 -12.95
C GLY A 50 -5.08 3.08 -12.27
N ALA A 51 -4.69 2.33 -11.25
CA ALA A 51 -3.36 2.48 -10.66
C ALA A 51 -2.30 1.87 -11.58
N ARG A 52 -1.23 2.61 -11.81
CA ARG A 52 -0.10 2.14 -12.60
C ARG A 52 1.05 1.80 -11.66
N MET A 53 1.40 0.52 -11.55
CA MET A 53 2.48 0.10 -10.67
C MET A 53 3.83 0.49 -11.28
N LEU A 54 4.62 1.25 -10.52
CA LEU A 54 5.96 1.67 -10.92
C LEU A 54 7.02 0.73 -10.35
N ALA A 55 6.81 0.22 -9.14
CA ALA A 55 7.74 -0.67 -8.48
C ALA A 55 7.07 -1.35 -7.29
N SER A 56 7.58 -2.50 -6.89
CA SER A 56 7.20 -3.17 -5.66
C SER A 56 8.39 -3.94 -5.11
N PHE A 57 8.52 -4.00 -3.80
CA PHE A 57 9.60 -4.74 -3.15
C PHE A 57 9.27 -4.98 -1.68
N ASP A 58 9.98 -5.92 -1.07
CA ASP A 58 10.04 -6.04 0.37
C ASP A 58 11.45 -5.64 0.85
N ASP A 59 11.58 -5.33 2.13
CA ASP A 59 12.84 -4.84 2.69
C ASP A 59 13.58 -5.90 3.53
N ASP A 60 13.31 -7.17 3.29
CA ASP A 60 13.89 -8.27 4.08
C ASP A 60 15.37 -8.52 3.81
N LEU A 61 15.98 -7.78 2.89
CA LEU A 61 17.36 -8.03 2.50
C LEU A 61 18.37 -7.27 3.35
N PHE A 62 18.12 -5.98 3.59
CA PHE A 62 19.10 -5.13 4.27
C PHE A 62 18.44 -3.87 4.82
N LEU A 63 18.81 -3.51 6.06
CA LEU A 63 18.33 -2.29 6.71
C LEU A 63 19.52 -1.48 7.20
N THR A 64 19.55 -0.19 6.90
CA THR A 64 20.54 0.76 7.41
C THR A 64 19.86 2.08 7.74
N GLY A 65 20.48 2.87 8.59
CA GLY A 65 19.94 4.15 9.02
C GLY A 65 19.19 4.03 10.34
N GLN A 66 18.30 4.96 10.60
CA GLN A 66 17.51 4.99 11.83
C GLN A 66 16.09 4.47 11.52
N PRO A 67 15.75 3.25 11.97
CA PRO A 67 14.45 2.67 11.66
C PRO A 67 13.31 3.43 12.35
N ALA A 68 12.20 3.57 11.62
CA ALA A 68 10.96 4.09 12.18
C ALA A 68 10.34 3.06 13.13
N PRO A 69 9.51 3.49 14.10
CA PRO A 69 8.88 2.57 15.04
C PRO A 69 7.83 1.65 14.41
N LEU A 70 7.34 1.96 13.20
CA LEU A 70 6.35 1.12 12.51
C LEU A 70 7.06 0.24 11.49
N PRO A 71 7.03 -1.09 11.66
CA PRO A 71 7.80 -1.99 10.81
C PRO A 71 7.05 -2.38 9.54
N TYR A 72 6.92 -1.46 8.60
CA TYR A 72 6.45 -1.80 7.27
C TYR A 72 7.54 -2.55 6.53
N THR A 73 7.19 -3.63 5.86
CA THR A 73 8.15 -4.50 5.17
C THR A 73 7.88 -4.66 3.69
N ILE A 74 6.67 -4.33 3.23
CA ILE A 74 6.28 -4.43 1.84
C ILE A 74 5.93 -3.05 1.33
N PHE A 75 6.41 -2.71 0.14
CA PHE A 75 6.25 -1.39 -0.46
C PHE A 75 5.79 -1.54 -1.91
N VAL A 76 4.75 -0.80 -2.28
CA VAL A 76 4.28 -0.74 -3.66
C VAL A 76 4.14 0.73 -4.04
N LEU A 77 4.75 1.10 -5.17
CA LEU A 77 4.71 2.46 -5.67
C LEU A 77 3.80 2.51 -6.90
N TYR A 78 2.79 3.36 -6.83
CA TYR A 78 1.84 3.57 -7.92
C TYR A 78 1.82 5.02 -8.38
N ASP A 79 1.41 5.22 -9.63
CA ASP A 79 0.87 6.50 -10.10
C ASP A 79 -0.64 6.33 -10.32
N VAL A 80 -1.43 7.31 -9.89
CA VAL A 80 -2.88 7.33 -10.11
C VAL A 80 -3.31 8.71 -10.59
N ASP A 81 -4.32 8.76 -11.45
CA ASP A 81 -4.88 10.02 -11.90
C ASP A 81 -6.09 10.44 -11.05
N ASP A 82 -6.72 9.49 -10.37
CA ASP A 82 -7.89 9.72 -9.54
C ASP A 82 -7.66 9.14 -8.15
N LEU A 83 -7.70 9.99 -7.13
CA LEU A 83 -7.48 9.57 -5.75
C LEU A 83 -8.56 8.62 -5.23
N ALA A 84 -9.71 8.54 -5.89
CA ALA A 84 -10.73 7.54 -5.55
C ALA A 84 -10.19 6.11 -5.64
N VAL A 85 -9.22 5.86 -6.51
CA VAL A 85 -8.55 4.55 -6.62
C VAL A 85 -7.88 4.18 -5.29
N VAL A 86 -7.20 5.14 -4.67
CA VAL A 86 -6.51 4.94 -3.39
C VAL A 86 -7.51 4.70 -2.26
N VAL A 87 -8.57 5.48 -2.22
CA VAL A 87 -9.63 5.34 -1.20
C VAL A 87 -10.26 3.95 -1.30
N ARG A 88 -10.57 3.49 -2.51
CA ARG A 88 -11.12 2.15 -2.73
C ARG A 88 -10.15 1.05 -2.31
N LEU A 89 -8.87 1.21 -2.61
CA LEU A 89 -7.84 0.24 -2.22
C LEU A 89 -7.80 0.05 -0.70
N VAL A 90 -7.72 1.15 0.03
CA VAL A 90 -7.66 1.12 1.50
C VAL A 90 -8.94 0.53 2.07
N HIS A 91 -10.09 0.95 1.56
CA HIS A 91 -11.38 0.44 2.01
C HIS A 91 -11.52 -1.06 1.73
N ARG A 92 -11.12 -1.49 0.54
CA ARG A 92 -11.18 -2.89 0.14
C ARG A 92 -10.37 -3.78 1.08
N LEU A 93 -9.18 -3.34 1.46
CA LEU A 93 -8.35 -4.10 2.40
C LEU A 93 -8.98 -4.12 3.79
N ARG A 94 -9.42 -2.96 4.29
CA ARG A 94 -9.97 -2.85 5.64
C ARG A 94 -11.24 -3.67 5.85
N THR A 95 -11.99 -3.93 4.79
CA THR A 95 -13.24 -4.71 4.85
C THR A 95 -13.04 -6.17 4.49
N SER A 96 -11.81 -6.59 4.20
CA SER A 96 -11.50 -7.99 3.89
C SER A 96 -10.91 -8.71 5.10
N GLU A 97 -10.85 -10.05 5.02
CA GLU A 97 -10.21 -10.87 6.03
C GLU A 97 -8.71 -10.59 6.16
N VAL A 98 -8.09 -10.01 5.13
CA VAL A 98 -6.68 -9.65 5.13
C VAL A 98 -6.35 -8.70 6.28
N ALA A 99 -7.28 -7.84 6.67
CA ALA A 99 -7.07 -6.86 7.75
C ALA A 99 -6.75 -7.52 9.10
N ARG A 100 -7.06 -8.80 9.28
CA ARG A 100 -6.66 -9.55 10.49
C ARG A 100 -5.16 -9.83 10.53
N TYR A 101 -4.54 -9.92 9.38
CA TYR A 101 -3.16 -10.40 9.23
C TYR A 101 -2.20 -9.32 8.79
N LEU A 102 -2.69 -8.36 8.00
CA LEU A 102 -1.87 -7.32 7.40
C LEU A 102 -2.54 -5.96 7.57
N ARG A 103 -1.73 -4.96 7.86
CA ARG A 103 -2.20 -3.57 7.86
C ARG A 103 -1.60 -2.85 6.67
N LEU A 104 -2.37 -1.92 6.10
CA LEU A 104 -1.96 -1.17 4.93
C LEU A 104 -2.08 0.33 5.21
N GLU A 105 -1.08 1.07 4.79
CA GLU A 105 -1.11 2.53 4.79
C GLU A 105 -0.79 3.00 3.38
N ALA A 106 -1.50 4.01 2.91
CA ALA A 106 -1.21 4.64 1.64
C ALA A 106 -0.83 6.09 1.88
N ARG A 107 0.29 6.51 1.33
CA ARG A 107 0.77 7.89 1.38
C ARG A 107 0.75 8.45 -0.03
N VAL A 108 0.08 9.58 -0.20
CA VAL A 108 -0.09 10.21 -1.49
C VAL A 108 0.71 11.49 -1.52
N GLY A 109 1.49 11.66 -2.57
CA GLY A 109 2.30 12.84 -2.76
C GLY A 109 2.45 13.18 -4.23
N ARG A 110 3.45 13.97 -4.51
CA ARG A 110 3.80 14.44 -5.84
C ARG A 110 5.28 14.19 -6.08
N PRO A 111 5.73 14.17 -7.33
CA PRO A 111 7.16 14.07 -7.63
C PRO A 111 7.93 15.13 -6.85
N LEU A 112 9.08 14.76 -6.32
CA LEU A 112 9.90 15.67 -5.54
C LEU A 112 10.50 16.72 -6.46
N PHE A 113 10.04 17.96 -6.31
CA PHE A 113 10.32 19.05 -7.27
C PHE A 113 11.83 19.34 -7.43
N VAL A 114 12.62 19.10 -6.41
CA VAL A 114 14.07 19.34 -6.46
C VAL A 114 14.82 18.31 -7.32
N LEU A 115 14.16 17.23 -7.71
CA LEU A 115 14.75 16.16 -8.50
C LEU A 115 14.11 16.03 -9.89
N ASP A 116 13.27 16.99 -10.27
CA ASP A 116 12.56 16.99 -11.56
C ASP A 116 11.84 15.67 -11.87
N GLY A 117 11.32 15.06 -10.89
CA GLY A 117 10.68 13.82 -11.16
C GLY A 117 10.05 13.17 -10.01
#